data_04e9bfc44b92a11a40b5ea7d0a434b9f
#
_entry.id   04e9bfc44b92a11a40b5ea7d0a434b9f
#
_cell.length_a   1.000
_cell.length_b   1.000
_cell.length_c   1.000
_cell.angle_alpha   90.00
_cell.angle_beta   90.00
_cell.angle_gamma   90.00
#
_symmetry.space_group_name_H-M   'P 1'
#
loop_
_entity.id
_entity.type
_entity.pdbx_description
1 polymer ?
#
loop_
_entity_poly.entity_id
_entity_poly.type
_entity_poly.pdbx_seq_one_letter_code
_entity_poly.pdbx_strand_id
1 'polypeptide(L)'
;MKRVFHILASSLLLLTLILSFQSCEQSTEVGKPPSNGQANFTSFVAIGNSLTAGYQSNALFQSAQVYSFPALIAKQAGVTDFQQPLISDPGIGIGIEGRIRVTSLSPLKSVYDTARGQPTNINLPRPYNNLGIPGALLWIPNQSLAPISDLTDTSDFGASPTRRGNPFFQIVLRNPALGKSIRQQAAALHPTFVTLWIGNNDVLGYAATGGGWVNGNKILQPTPPQMFSSLYGKVAAALKQMNPNIQVVVANIPDVSAIPFFTTVPPYILNPQTNQPIIGNDGKPMHWLGVNDGDLVTLRALSLIKSGYGIPQILGGNNKPLPDSVVLDVNEQATVRGAITAYNSAIASVASQNGFALVDAYSIMNELKAHGMLIAGQEFTAEFITGGFFSYDGVHPSSRGYAIVANEFLKVINQKWNANIPYVDVMSVPGEPLGKRPFTKGLPNIPKEIIDRTVELLLP
;
A
#
# COMPACT_ATOMS: atom_id res chain seq x y z
N MET A 1 -64.69 -40.40 -18.26
CA MET A 1 -63.34 -40.28 -17.81
C MET A 1 -62.49 -39.27 -18.61
N LYS A 2 -62.50 -39.23 -19.92
CA LYS A 2 -61.65 -38.29 -20.73
C LYS A 2 -61.93 -36.78 -20.47
N ARG A 3 -63.20 -36.35 -20.24
CA ARG A 3 -63.53 -34.93 -19.98
C ARG A 3 -63.15 -34.43 -18.60
N VAL A 4 -63.08 -35.27 -17.57
CA VAL A 4 -62.62 -34.91 -16.24
C VAL A 4 -61.10 -34.71 -16.21
N PHE A 5 -60.36 -35.50 -17.01
CA PHE A 5 -58.91 -35.40 -17.14
C PHE A 5 -58.44 -34.08 -17.80
N HIS A 6 -59.22 -33.60 -18.79
CA HIS A 6 -58.89 -32.31 -19.44
C HIS A 6 -59.15 -31.11 -18.55
N ILE A 7 -60.20 -31.14 -17.70
CA ILE A 7 -60.52 -30.06 -16.76
C ILE A 7 -59.43 -30.00 -15.65
N LEU A 8 -58.98 -31.13 -15.12
CA LEU A 8 -57.90 -31.21 -14.13
C LEU A 8 -56.56 -30.78 -14.71
N ALA A 9 -56.23 -31.14 -15.94
CA ALA A 9 -55.00 -30.72 -16.60
C ALA A 9 -55.00 -29.21 -16.91
N SER A 10 -56.14 -28.65 -17.34
CA SER A 10 -56.25 -27.21 -17.59
C SER A 10 -56.21 -26.39 -16.31
N SER A 11 -56.75 -26.88 -15.19
CA SER A 11 -56.71 -26.22 -13.88
C SER A 11 -55.30 -26.26 -13.29
N LEU A 12 -54.52 -27.34 -13.51
CA LEU A 12 -53.17 -27.46 -13.05
C LEU A 12 -52.25 -26.55 -13.87
N LEU A 13 -52.46 -26.39 -15.18
CA LEU A 13 -51.72 -25.49 -16.05
C LEU A 13 -51.97 -24.01 -15.70
N LEU A 14 -53.23 -23.68 -15.35
CA LEU A 14 -53.57 -22.32 -14.91
C LEU A 14 -52.97 -21.99 -13.55
N LEU A 15 -52.88 -22.95 -12.62
CA LEU A 15 -52.30 -22.78 -11.30
C LEU A 15 -50.77 -22.64 -11.40
N THR A 16 -50.10 -23.34 -12.31
CA THR A 16 -48.65 -23.17 -12.55
C THR A 16 -48.33 -21.84 -13.25
N LEU A 17 -49.22 -21.31 -14.09
CA LEU A 17 -49.07 -19.99 -14.70
C LEU A 17 -49.26 -18.85 -13.69
N ILE A 18 -50.13 -19.01 -12.69
CA ILE A 18 -50.35 -18.01 -11.62
C ILE A 18 -49.16 -18.00 -10.63
N LEU A 19 -48.51 -19.15 -10.40
CA LEU A 19 -47.30 -19.23 -9.54
C LEU A 19 -46.05 -18.67 -10.19
N SER A 20 -45.99 -18.51 -11.52
CA SER A 20 -44.87 -17.90 -12.24
C SER A 20 -44.93 -16.36 -12.30
N PHE A 21 -46.04 -15.74 -11.85
CA PHE A 21 -46.14 -14.29 -11.65
C PHE A 21 -45.95 -13.84 -10.20
N GLN A 22 -45.37 -14.67 -9.34
CA GLN A 22 -44.62 -14.10 -8.22
C GLN A 22 -43.38 -13.46 -8.82
N SER A 23 -43.61 -12.32 -9.48
CA SER A 23 -42.62 -11.31 -9.76
C SER A 23 -41.72 -11.22 -8.55
N CYS A 24 -40.42 -11.37 -8.75
CA CYS A 24 -39.47 -10.68 -7.91
C CYS A 24 -39.96 -9.23 -7.78
N GLU A 25 -40.69 -8.90 -6.72
CA GLU A 25 -40.61 -7.58 -6.18
C GLU A 25 -39.13 -7.41 -5.92
N GLN A 26 -38.41 -6.78 -6.85
CA GLN A 26 -37.24 -6.04 -6.48
C GLN A 26 -37.75 -5.17 -5.35
N SER A 27 -37.43 -5.59 -4.12
CA SER A 27 -37.54 -4.71 -2.99
C SER A 27 -36.67 -3.52 -3.39
N THR A 28 -37.31 -2.45 -3.80
CA THR A 28 -36.73 -1.11 -3.75
C THR A 28 -36.62 -0.81 -2.26
N GLU A 29 -35.76 -1.55 -1.54
CA GLU A 29 -35.21 -1.04 -0.32
C GLU A 29 -34.48 0.21 -0.76
N VAL A 30 -35.14 1.34 -0.59
CA VAL A 30 -34.49 2.65 -0.61
C VAL A 30 -33.34 2.50 0.38
N GLY A 31 -32.12 2.38 -0.14
CA GLY A 31 -30.95 2.12 0.70
C GLY A 31 -30.96 3.11 1.84
N LYS A 32 -30.64 2.66 3.05
CA LYS A 32 -30.59 3.56 4.22
C LYS A 32 -29.85 4.84 3.82
N PRO A 33 -30.36 6.01 4.17
CA PRO A 33 -29.65 7.25 3.83
C PRO A 33 -28.24 7.25 4.40
N PRO A 34 -27.26 7.89 3.74
CA PRO A 34 -25.92 8.02 4.24
C PRO A 34 -25.89 8.54 5.68
N SER A 35 -25.11 7.89 6.54
CA SER A 35 -25.01 8.24 7.95
C SER A 35 -23.68 7.78 8.52
N ASN A 36 -23.08 8.59 9.36
CA ASN A 36 -21.89 8.22 10.14
C ASN A 36 -22.23 7.29 11.32
N GLY A 37 -23.52 7.01 11.60
CA GLY A 37 -23.94 6.18 12.72
C GLY A 37 -23.37 6.71 14.04
N GLN A 38 -22.62 5.85 14.74
CA GLN A 38 -21.91 6.22 15.97
C GLN A 38 -20.45 6.66 15.72
N ALA A 39 -19.98 6.70 14.48
CA ALA A 39 -18.65 7.17 14.16
C ALA A 39 -18.57 8.70 14.25
N ASN A 40 -17.67 9.19 15.09
CA ASN A 40 -17.53 10.62 15.38
C ASN A 40 -16.36 11.24 14.59
N PHE A 41 -16.64 11.77 13.43
CA PHE A 41 -15.66 12.46 12.57
C PHE A 41 -15.51 13.95 12.85
N THR A 42 -15.97 14.46 14.00
CA THR A 42 -15.84 15.90 14.34
C THR A 42 -14.40 16.41 14.23
N SER A 43 -13.44 15.58 14.64
CA SER A 43 -12.02 15.81 14.37
C SER A 43 -11.37 14.51 13.90
N PHE A 44 -11.24 14.36 12.59
CA PHE A 44 -10.61 13.20 11.96
C PHE A 44 -9.13 13.47 11.72
N VAL A 45 -8.27 12.57 12.19
CA VAL A 45 -6.81 12.60 12.00
C VAL A 45 -6.33 11.26 11.44
N ALA A 46 -5.42 11.29 10.47
CA ALA A 46 -4.78 10.09 9.92
C ALA A 46 -3.29 10.09 10.28
N ILE A 47 -2.81 8.98 10.85
CA ILE A 47 -1.43 8.80 11.28
C ILE A 47 -0.85 7.57 10.61
N GLY A 48 0.37 7.69 10.07
CA GLY A 48 1.03 6.55 9.45
C GLY A 48 2.24 6.93 8.60
N ASN A 49 2.51 6.10 7.62
CA ASN A 49 3.65 6.24 6.73
C ASN A 49 3.23 6.75 5.32
N SER A 50 3.97 6.34 4.28
CA SER A 50 3.70 6.67 2.88
C SER A 50 2.30 6.28 2.40
N LEU A 51 1.77 5.15 2.88
CA LEU A 51 0.41 4.70 2.53
C LEU A 51 -0.64 5.70 3.04
N THR A 52 -0.47 6.23 4.24
CA THR A 52 -1.36 7.26 4.80
C THR A 52 -1.21 8.60 4.08
N ALA A 53 0.02 8.96 3.70
CA ALA A 53 0.31 10.19 2.97
C ALA A 53 -0.26 10.22 1.55
N GLY A 54 -0.60 9.07 0.96
CA GLY A 54 -1.03 8.95 -0.44
C GLY A 54 0.14 8.98 -1.43
N TYR A 55 1.30 8.44 -1.02
CA TYR A 55 2.48 8.33 -1.87
C TYR A 55 2.24 7.30 -2.97
N GLN A 56 2.59 7.64 -4.21
CA GLN A 56 2.50 6.73 -5.35
C GLN A 56 3.47 7.14 -6.46
N SER A 57 3.84 6.20 -7.32
CA SER A 57 4.73 6.44 -8.45
C SER A 57 5.99 7.22 -8.05
N ASN A 58 6.54 6.85 -6.90
CA ASN A 58 7.75 7.41 -6.28
C ASN A 58 7.67 8.89 -5.85
N ALA A 59 6.49 9.46 -5.62
CA ALA A 59 6.36 10.85 -5.18
C ALA A 59 5.08 11.12 -4.38
N LEU A 60 5.10 12.21 -3.59
CA LEU A 60 3.89 12.92 -3.19
C LEU A 60 3.62 14.04 -4.18
N PHE A 61 2.40 14.09 -4.72
CA PHE A 61 1.93 15.14 -5.62
C PHE A 61 0.42 15.34 -5.49
N GLN A 62 -0.01 16.59 -5.59
CA GLN A 62 -1.37 17.01 -5.22
C GLN A 62 -2.46 16.26 -5.99
N SER A 63 -2.27 16.05 -7.31
CA SER A 63 -3.26 15.34 -8.13
C SER A 63 -3.49 13.89 -7.71
N ALA A 64 -2.58 13.29 -6.94
CA ALA A 64 -2.72 11.97 -6.33
C ALA A 64 -3.11 12.03 -4.84
N GLN A 65 -2.53 12.96 -4.08
CA GLN A 65 -2.78 13.06 -2.63
C GLN A 65 -4.27 13.28 -2.29
N VAL A 66 -5.03 13.93 -3.18
CA VAL A 66 -6.48 14.11 -3.02
C VAL A 66 -7.24 12.77 -3.05
N TYR A 67 -6.61 11.71 -3.51
CA TYR A 67 -7.10 10.33 -3.53
C TYR A 67 -6.39 9.44 -2.48
N SER A 68 -5.64 10.00 -1.54
CA SER A 68 -5.16 9.20 -0.39
C SER A 68 -6.35 8.57 0.33
N PHE A 69 -6.17 7.36 0.90
CA PHE A 69 -7.29 6.67 1.54
C PHE A 69 -7.93 7.51 2.67
N PRO A 70 -7.17 8.29 3.49
CA PRO A 70 -7.78 9.12 4.50
C PRO A 70 -8.60 10.29 3.91
N ALA A 71 -8.13 10.90 2.81
CA ALA A 71 -8.88 11.97 2.15
C ALA A 71 -10.19 11.44 1.55
N LEU A 72 -10.18 10.24 0.98
CA LEU A 72 -11.37 9.58 0.47
C LEU A 72 -12.36 9.22 1.59
N ILE A 73 -11.87 8.69 2.72
CA ILE A 73 -12.70 8.44 3.91
C ILE A 73 -13.33 9.75 4.40
N ALA A 74 -12.53 10.81 4.54
CA ALA A 74 -13.01 12.12 4.97
C ALA A 74 -14.14 12.64 4.05
N LYS A 75 -13.94 12.54 2.74
CA LYS A 75 -14.95 12.93 1.74
C LYS A 75 -16.24 12.14 1.89
N GLN A 76 -16.17 10.83 2.02
CA GLN A 76 -17.35 9.96 2.14
C GLN A 76 -18.08 10.16 3.48
N ALA A 77 -17.34 10.44 4.56
CA ALA A 77 -17.90 10.76 5.88
C ALA A 77 -18.43 12.21 6.00
N GLY A 78 -18.32 13.02 4.96
CA GLY A 78 -18.78 14.41 4.94
C GLY A 78 -17.88 15.39 5.74
N VAL A 79 -16.61 15.02 5.96
CA VAL A 79 -15.63 15.93 6.61
C VAL A 79 -15.14 16.94 5.59
N THR A 80 -15.55 18.20 5.72
CA THR A 80 -15.25 19.25 4.74
C THR A 80 -13.90 19.93 4.95
N ASP A 81 -13.31 19.84 6.14
CA ASP A 81 -12.03 20.46 6.50
C ASP A 81 -10.97 19.42 6.86
N PHE A 82 -10.72 18.48 5.94
CA PHE A 82 -9.62 17.52 6.06
C PHE A 82 -8.38 18.02 5.31
N GLN A 83 -7.42 18.57 6.04
CA GLN A 83 -6.20 19.17 5.47
C GLN A 83 -5.06 18.15 5.39
N GLN A 84 -4.32 18.19 4.30
CA GLN A 84 -3.15 17.37 4.04
C GLN A 84 -1.96 18.23 3.64
N PRO A 85 -0.71 17.77 3.80
CA PRO A 85 0.47 18.47 3.29
C PRO A 85 0.54 18.34 1.77
N LEU A 86 -0.19 19.19 1.04
CA LEU A 86 -0.28 19.13 -0.42
C LEU A 86 1.01 19.63 -1.09
N ILE A 87 1.45 18.89 -2.10
CA ILE A 87 2.65 19.18 -2.89
C ILE A 87 2.23 19.33 -4.35
N SER A 88 2.57 20.46 -4.98
CA SER A 88 2.23 20.69 -6.39
C SER A 88 2.80 19.60 -7.30
N ASP A 89 2.12 19.31 -8.40
CA ASP A 89 2.68 18.47 -9.45
C ASP A 89 3.96 19.12 -10.02
N PRO A 90 4.98 18.34 -10.41
CA PRO A 90 4.97 16.90 -10.53
C PRO A 90 5.27 16.13 -9.21
N GLY A 91 5.49 16.81 -8.10
CA GLY A 91 5.66 16.17 -6.80
C GLY A 91 7.09 16.19 -6.25
N ILE A 92 7.23 15.61 -5.04
CA ILE A 92 8.50 15.40 -4.37
C ILE A 92 8.64 13.92 -4.05
N GLY A 93 9.72 13.31 -4.56
CA GLY A 93 10.17 11.97 -4.17
C GLY A 93 11.19 12.04 -3.04
N ILE A 94 11.61 10.87 -2.54
CA ILE A 94 12.83 10.74 -1.74
C ILE A 94 14.00 10.86 -2.73
N GLY A 95 14.76 11.94 -2.67
CA GLY A 95 15.82 12.27 -3.64
C GLY A 95 15.52 13.54 -4.43
N ILE A 96 16.15 13.71 -5.58
CA ILE A 96 16.17 14.98 -6.32
C ILE A 96 14.99 15.11 -7.29
N GLU A 97 14.40 14.00 -7.75
CA GLU A 97 13.44 13.97 -8.85
C GLU A 97 11.98 13.88 -8.37
N GLY A 98 11.05 14.14 -9.28
CA GLY A 98 9.62 14.04 -9.05
C GLY A 98 9.09 12.62 -9.30
N ARG A 99 7.84 12.54 -9.74
CA ARG A 99 7.16 11.27 -9.95
C ARG A 99 7.60 10.56 -11.23
N ILE A 100 7.41 9.23 -11.23
CA ILE A 100 7.51 8.41 -12.43
C ILE A 100 6.23 8.56 -13.25
N ARG A 101 6.35 8.79 -14.56
CA ARG A 101 5.25 8.72 -15.52
C ARG A 101 5.56 7.73 -16.63
N VAL A 102 4.60 6.89 -16.96
CA VAL A 102 4.65 6.04 -18.14
C VAL A 102 4.12 6.83 -19.33
N THR A 103 4.91 6.94 -20.38
CA THR A 103 4.58 7.70 -21.61
C THR A 103 4.18 6.78 -22.76
N SER A 104 4.47 5.49 -22.68
CA SER A 104 4.06 4.46 -23.62
C SER A 104 4.01 3.11 -22.92
N LEU A 105 3.04 2.28 -23.29
CA LEU A 105 2.91 0.89 -22.81
C LEU A 105 3.48 -0.13 -23.80
N SER A 106 3.69 0.27 -25.07
CA SER A 106 4.22 -0.62 -26.10
C SER A 106 5.06 0.16 -27.11
N PRO A 107 6.39 0.08 -27.03
CA PRO A 107 7.16 -0.45 -25.93
C PRO A 107 6.97 0.39 -24.67
N LEU A 108 7.14 -0.23 -23.50
CA LEU A 108 7.04 0.49 -22.22
C LEU A 108 8.13 1.57 -22.15
N LYS A 109 7.69 2.82 -21.99
CA LYS A 109 8.56 3.98 -21.77
C LYS A 109 8.09 4.73 -20.54
N SER A 110 9.02 5.12 -19.70
CA SER A 110 8.77 6.03 -18.60
C SER A 110 9.70 7.23 -18.65
N VAL A 111 9.30 8.27 -17.99
CA VAL A 111 10.09 9.47 -17.76
C VAL A 111 9.97 9.88 -16.30
N TYR A 112 11.02 10.51 -15.78
CA TYR A 112 10.91 11.29 -14.56
C TYR A 112 10.45 12.71 -14.89
N ASP A 113 9.63 13.22 -14.00
CA ASP A 113 9.47 14.64 -13.92
C ASP A 113 10.73 15.24 -13.32
N THR A 114 11.53 15.92 -14.11
CA THR A 114 12.79 16.56 -13.69
C THR A 114 12.56 17.79 -12.83
N ALA A 115 11.39 18.44 -12.97
CA ALA A 115 10.96 19.50 -12.09
C ALA A 115 10.52 18.93 -10.73
N ARG A 116 10.75 19.69 -9.66
CA ARG A 116 10.34 19.34 -8.30
C ARG A 116 9.12 20.15 -7.91
N GLY A 117 8.10 19.46 -7.37
CA GLY A 117 6.94 20.11 -6.76
C GLY A 117 7.31 20.92 -5.51
N GLN A 118 6.40 21.75 -5.06
CA GLN A 118 6.55 22.58 -3.86
C GLN A 118 5.35 22.39 -2.94
N PRO A 119 5.51 22.46 -1.61
CA PRO A 119 4.39 22.49 -0.69
C PRO A 119 3.47 23.68 -0.98
N THR A 120 2.17 23.42 -1.23
CA THR A 120 1.22 24.47 -1.65
C THR A 120 0.49 25.14 -0.48
N ASN A 121 0.41 24.47 0.68
CA ASN A 121 -0.32 24.93 1.86
C ASN A 121 0.55 24.90 3.14
N ILE A 122 1.86 25.13 3.00
CA ILE A 122 2.82 25.08 4.11
C ILE A 122 2.51 26.11 5.22
N ASN A 123 1.84 27.20 4.88
CA ASN A 123 1.47 28.29 5.80
C ASN A 123 0.13 28.07 6.50
N LEU A 124 -0.48 26.88 6.39
CA LEU A 124 -1.73 26.57 7.11
C LEU A 124 -1.53 26.84 8.62
N PRO A 125 -2.40 27.65 9.29
CA PRO A 125 -2.18 28.09 10.68
C PRO A 125 -2.48 27.03 11.75
N ARG A 126 -2.81 25.81 11.36
CA ARG A 126 -3.07 24.66 12.25
C ARG A 126 -2.39 23.39 11.74
N PRO A 127 -2.26 22.32 12.54
CA PRO A 127 -1.74 21.05 12.05
C PRO A 127 -2.54 20.49 10.88
N TYR A 128 -1.91 19.66 10.05
CA TYR A 128 -2.62 18.87 9.06
C TYR A 128 -3.41 17.74 9.72
N ASN A 129 -4.53 17.37 9.13
CA ASN A 129 -5.29 16.19 9.54
C ASN A 129 -4.60 14.88 9.10
N ASN A 130 -3.96 14.91 7.94
CA ASN A 130 -3.14 13.81 7.48
C ASN A 130 -1.69 14.02 7.94
N LEU A 131 -1.27 13.24 8.91
CA LEU A 131 0.07 13.21 9.49
C LEU A 131 0.88 11.98 9.00
N GLY A 132 0.52 11.44 7.84
CA GLY A 132 1.28 10.38 7.18
C GLY A 132 2.62 10.89 6.68
N ILE A 133 3.71 10.18 7.01
CA ILE A 133 5.07 10.56 6.61
C ILE A 133 5.71 9.41 5.82
N PRO A 134 5.98 9.58 4.51
CA PRO A 134 6.72 8.58 3.75
C PRO A 134 8.05 8.18 4.42
N GLY A 135 8.32 6.88 4.45
CA GLY A 135 9.51 6.33 5.11
C GLY A 135 9.45 6.26 6.63
N ALA A 136 8.32 6.61 7.25
CA ALA A 136 8.17 6.52 8.70
C ALA A 136 8.24 5.08 9.21
N LEU A 137 9.00 4.88 10.29
CA LEU A 137 9.21 3.62 11.02
C LEU A 137 8.67 3.74 12.45
N LEU A 138 8.32 2.62 13.05
CA LEU A 138 8.02 2.57 14.47
C LEU A 138 9.28 2.65 15.33
N TRP A 139 10.38 2.07 14.86
CA TRP A 139 11.65 2.01 15.58
C TRP A 139 12.86 2.21 14.66
N ILE A 140 13.89 2.88 15.21
CA ILE A 140 15.17 3.09 14.53
C ILE A 140 16.26 2.60 15.46
N PRO A 141 17.03 1.56 15.06
CA PRO A 141 18.12 1.05 15.88
C PRO A 141 19.28 2.05 15.99
N ASN A 142 19.91 2.08 17.17
CA ASN A 142 21.16 2.81 17.44
C ASN A 142 21.12 4.32 17.22
N GLN A 143 19.97 4.95 17.35
CA GLN A 143 19.87 6.41 17.25
C GLN A 143 19.31 6.98 18.56
N SER A 144 19.90 8.12 18.98
CA SER A 144 19.41 8.93 20.09
C SER A 144 18.06 9.62 19.78
N LEU A 145 17.43 9.22 18.72
CA LEU A 145 16.22 9.80 18.21
C LEU A 145 15.02 9.02 18.73
N ALA A 146 14.06 9.75 19.22
CA ALA A 146 12.82 9.16 19.65
C ALA A 146 12.14 8.47 18.45
N PRO A 147 11.71 7.22 18.61
CA PRO A 147 10.97 6.53 17.57
C PRO A 147 9.63 7.20 17.30
N ILE A 148 9.06 7.00 16.12
CA ILE A 148 7.69 7.44 15.78
C ILE A 148 6.64 6.95 16.80
N SER A 149 6.94 5.92 17.58
CA SER A 149 6.12 5.52 18.72
C SER A 149 5.87 6.62 19.74
N ASP A 150 6.76 7.59 19.88
CA ASP A 150 6.49 8.83 20.61
C ASP A 150 5.76 9.86 19.73
N LEU A 151 5.46 9.48 18.47
CA LEU A 151 4.91 10.35 17.43
C LEU A 151 5.73 11.62 17.29
N THR A 152 6.95 11.47 17.10
CA THR A 152 8.19 12.09 17.51
C THR A 152 8.36 13.57 17.36
N ASP A 153 9.29 13.98 18.13
CA ASP A 153 9.97 15.24 18.23
C ASP A 153 10.61 15.68 16.90
N THR A 154 10.51 16.94 16.58
CA THR A 154 11.19 17.59 15.45
C THR A 154 12.71 17.64 15.60
N SER A 155 13.28 17.29 16.79
CA SER A 155 14.72 17.10 16.93
C SER A 155 15.27 16.03 16.01
N ASP A 156 14.41 15.16 15.48
CA ASP A 156 14.73 14.21 14.40
C ASP A 156 15.11 14.88 13.08
N PHE A 157 14.83 16.15 12.94
CA PHE A 157 15.19 16.95 11.79
C PHE A 157 16.68 17.18 11.67
N GLY A 158 17.44 16.22 11.41
CA GLY A 158 18.82 16.40 11.07
C GLY A 158 19.83 15.70 11.97
N ALA A 159 19.39 14.98 12.97
CA ALA A 159 20.28 14.22 13.84
C ALA A 159 20.59 12.82 13.28
N SER A 160 19.73 12.24 12.42
CA SER A 160 20.01 10.95 11.80
C SER A 160 20.67 11.10 10.43
N PRO A 161 21.84 10.51 10.20
CA PRO A 161 22.46 10.47 8.87
C PRO A 161 21.58 9.82 7.81
N THR A 162 20.75 8.84 8.20
CA THR A 162 19.84 8.11 7.32
C THR A 162 18.56 8.88 6.99
N ARG A 163 18.22 9.92 7.76
CA ARG A 163 17.00 10.74 7.59
C ARG A 163 17.26 12.19 7.24
N ARG A 164 18.52 12.63 7.22
CA ARG A 164 18.89 14.01 6.85
C ARG A 164 18.37 14.44 5.49
N GLY A 165 17.98 13.49 4.63
CA GLY A 165 17.44 13.73 3.31
C GLY A 165 15.92 13.53 3.16
N ASN A 166 15.17 13.10 4.20
CA ASN A 166 13.73 12.90 4.07
C ASN A 166 12.97 14.22 4.25
N PRO A 167 12.52 14.87 3.16
CA PRO A 167 11.88 16.18 3.20
C PRO A 167 10.48 16.14 3.84
N PHE A 168 9.87 14.97 3.94
CA PHE A 168 8.47 14.85 4.36
C PHE A 168 8.28 15.13 5.83
N PHE A 169 9.28 14.82 6.69
CA PHE A 169 9.23 15.26 8.08
C PHE A 169 9.17 16.79 8.18
N GLN A 170 9.98 17.50 7.36
CA GLN A 170 10.00 18.97 7.35
C GLN A 170 8.69 19.56 6.86
N ILE A 171 8.08 18.94 5.86
CA ILE A 171 6.81 19.40 5.29
C ILE A 171 5.66 19.18 6.27
N VAL A 172 5.57 18.02 6.89
CA VAL A 172 4.47 17.66 7.79
C VAL A 172 4.57 18.40 9.11
N LEU A 173 5.75 18.43 9.73
CA LEU A 173 5.99 19.06 11.03
C LEU A 173 6.42 20.54 10.93
N ARG A 174 6.39 21.11 9.78
CA ARG A 174 6.85 22.42 9.28
C ARG A 174 7.00 23.58 10.27
N ASN A 175 6.15 23.68 11.28
CA ASN A 175 6.12 24.78 12.26
C ASN A 175 6.10 24.20 13.68
N PRO A 176 7.19 24.34 14.45
CA PRO A 176 7.27 23.86 15.84
C PRO A 176 6.24 24.45 16.79
N ALA A 177 5.70 25.65 16.48
CA ALA A 177 4.64 26.26 17.29
C ALA A 177 3.30 25.48 17.20
N LEU A 178 3.10 24.68 16.14
CA LEU A 178 1.95 23.79 15.97
C LEU A 178 2.11 22.46 16.71
N GLY A 179 3.26 22.21 17.31
CA GLY A 179 3.66 20.98 17.94
C GLY A 179 4.96 20.43 17.31
N LYS A 180 5.89 20.01 18.15
CA LYS A 180 7.22 19.55 17.74
C LYS A 180 7.24 18.08 17.30
N SER A 181 6.12 17.37 17.41
CA SER A 181 6.01 15.96 17.04
C SER A 181 4.66 15.64 16.42
N ILE A 182 4.53 14.51 15.75
CA ILE A 182 3.25 14.00 15.25
C ILE A 182 2.25 13.90 16.40
N ARG A 183 2.69 13.41 17.56
CA ARG A 183 1.86 13.31 18.77
C ARG A 183 1.32 14.67 19.20
N GLN A 184 2.17 15.70 19.29
CA GLN A 184 1.75 17.02 19.70
C GLN A 184 0.82 17.68 18.69
N GLN A 185 1.10 17.54 17.39
CA GLN A 185 0.24 18.06 16.34
C GLN A 185 -1.10 17.31 16.28
N ALA A 186 -1.11 16.00 16.43
CA ALA A 186 -2.35 15.22 16.55
C ALA A 186 -3.17 15.68 17.79
N ALA A 187 -2.53 15.82 18.95
CA ALA A 187 -3.20 16.28 20.18
C ALA A 187 -3.80 17.68 20.04
N ALA A 188 -3.11 18.60 19.36
CA ALA A 188 -3.61 19.95 19.10
C ALA A 188 -4.88 19.99 18.22
N LEU A 189 -5.18 18.91 17.49
CA LEU A 189 -6.41 18.74 16.72
C LEU A 189 -7.57 18.18 17.56
N HIS A 190 -7.33 17.79 18.80
CA HIS A 190 -8.34 17.15 19.67
C HIS A 190 -9.09 16.00 18.98
N PRO A 191 -8.40 14.94 18.52
CA PRO A 191 -8.97 13.94 17.64
C PRO A 191 -10.12 13.17 18.30
N THR A 192 -11.22 13.02 17.55
CA THR A 192 -12.34 12.14 17.90
C THR A 192 -12.29 10.83 17.13
N PHE A 193 -11.74 10.85 15.92
CA PHE A 193 -11.58 9.69 15.05
C PHE A 193 -10.15 9.65 14.48
N VAL A 194 -9.52 8.48 14.52
CA VAL A 194 -8.16 8.30 13.98
C VAL A 194 -8.08 7.06 13.10
N THR A 195 -7.43 7.18 11.93
CA THR A 195 -6.87 6.03 11.22
C THR A 195 -5.38 5.91 11.52
N LEU A 196 -4.91 4.70 11.88
CA LEU A 196 -3.51 4.43 12.19
C LEU A 196 -3.00 3.27 11.33
N TRP A 197 -2.07 3.54 10.44
CA TRP A 197 -1.41 2.52 9.63
C TRP A 197 0.09 2.74 9.58
N ILE A 198 0.81 2.06 10.47
CA ILE A 198 2.26 2.19 10.67
C ILE A 198 2.88 0.82 10.95
N GLY A 199 4.17 0.65 10.69
CA GLY A 199 4.92 -0.56 10.94
C GLY A 199 5.33 -1.34 9.68
N ASN A 200 4.81 -0.97 8.51
CA ASN A 200 5.15 -1.61 7.24
C ASN A 200 6.64 -1.49 6.93
N ASN A 201 7.22 -0.30 7.14
CA ASN A 201 8.63 -0.03 6.86
C ASN A 201 9.56 -0.75 7.84
N ASP A 202 9.07 -1.13 9.02
CA ASP A 202 9.82 -1.86 10.06
C ASP A 202 10.26 -3.27 9.61
N VAL A 203 9.71 -3.76 8.50
CA VAL A 203 10.10 -5.01 7.86
C VAL A 203 10.45 -4.83 6.38
N LEU A 204 9.82 -3.86 5.69
CA LEU A 204 9.95 -3.68 4.25
C LEU A 204 11.39 -3.31 3.86
N GLY A 205 12.06 -2.45 4.64
CA GLY A 205 13.45 -2.06 4.37
C GLY A 205 14.42 -3.25 4.33
N TYR A 206 14.27 -4.18 5.27
CA TYR A 206 15.03 -5.43 5.28
C TYR A 206 14.72 -6.28 4.04
N ALA A 207 13.46 -6.50 3.73
CA ALA A 207 13.06 -7.30 2.57
C ALA A 207 13.53 -6.70 1.24
N ALA A 208 13.33 -5.40 1.04
CA ALA A 208 13.61 -4.71 -0.21
C ALA A 208 15.11 -4.59 -0.52
N THR A 209 15.95 -4.86 0.45
CA THR A 209 17.41 -4.81 0.31
C THR A 209 18.05 -6.20 0.37
N GLY A 210 17.30 -7.25 0.04
CA GLY A 210 17.83 -8.62 0.03
C GLY A 210 18.36 -9.03 1.39
N GLY A 211 17.50 -9.00 2.41
CA GLY A 211 17.91 -9.37 3.77
C GLY A 211 18.78 -8.34 4.47
N GLY A 212 18.65 -7.05 4.13
CA GLY A 212 19.26 -5.96 4.90
C GLY A 212 20.58 -5.42 4.37
N TRP A 213 20.90 -5.60 3.10
CA TRP A 213 22.12 -5.08 2.50
C TRP A 213 22.04 -3.59 2.19
N VAL A 214 22.95 -2.79 2.76
CA VAL A 214 23.11 -1.35 2.50
C VAL A 214 24.59 -1.03 2.28
N ASN A 215 24.92 -0.43 1.14
CA ASN A 215 26.29 -0.05 0.78
C ASN A 215 27.30 -1.20 0.96
N GLY A 216 26.92 -2.42 0.58
CA GLY A 216 27.76 -3.62 0.69
C GLY A 216 27.86 -4.23 2.08
N ASN A 217 27.09 -3.75 3.05
CA ASN A 217 27.06 -4.28 4.41
C ASN A 217 25.64 -4.76 4.76
N LYS A 218 25.51 -5.90 5.43
CA LYS A 218 24.24 -6.46 5.92
C LYS A 218 23.93 -5.86 7.30
N ILE A 219 23.30 -4.71 7.34
CA ILE A 219 23.11 -3.90 8.56
C ILE A 219 21.65 -3.67 8.95
N LEU A 220 20.70 -3.79 8.01
CA LEU A 220 19.29 -3.66 8.36
C LEU A 220 18.75 -4.98 8.92
N GLN A 221 17.84 -4.86 9.89
CA GLN A 221 17.07 -5.96 10.44
C GLN A 221 15.63 -5.50 10.61
N PRO A 222 14.63 -6.40 10.55
CA PRO A 222 13.28 -6.07 10.98
C PRO A 222 13.30 -5.59 12.43
N THR A 223 12.41 -4.68 12.77
CA THR A 223 12.25 -4.26 14.18
C THR A 223 12.01 -5.48 15.06
N PRO A 224 12.76 -5.66 16.17
CA PRO A 224 12.54 -6.81 17.07
C PRO A 224 11.08 -6.88 17.54
N PRO A 225 10.41 -8.04 17.50
CA PRO A 225 8.98 -8.16 17.77
C PRO A 225 8.53 -7.59 19.14
N GLN A 226 9.33 -7.78 20.19
CA GLN A 226 9.05 -7.24 21.52
C GLN A 226 9.12 -5.72 21.54
N MET A 227 10.08 -5.14 20.81
CA MET A 227 10.19 -3.70 20.66
C MET A 227 9.00 -3.14 19.89
N PHE A 228 8.65 -3.78 18.77
CA PHE A 228 7.48 -3.40 17.97
C PHE A 228 6.20 -3.40 18.84
N SER A 229 5.92 -4.48 19.55
CA SER A 229 4.75 -4.61 20.43
C SER A 229 4.73 -3.51 21.51
N SER A 230 5.86 -3.27 22.18
CA SER A 230 5.98 -2.22 23.20
C SER A 230 5.70 -0.84 22.63
N LEU A 231 6.28 -0.51 21.48
CA LEU A 231 6.13 0.79 20.84
C LEU A 231 4.71 1.01 20.29
N TYR A 232 4.12 -0.03 19.69
CA TYR A 232 2.74 0.05 19.21
C TYR A 232 1.75 0.25 20.36
N GLY A 233 1.99 -0.41 21.49
CA GLY A 233 1.23 -0.17 22.73
C GLY A 233 1.36 1.27 23.25
N LYS A 234 2.56 1.86 23.19
CA LYS A 234 2.76 3.29 23.55
C LYS A 234 1.98 4.22 22.63
N VAL A 235 1.92 3.95 21.32
CA VAL A 235 1.11 4.73 20.38
C VAL A 235 -0.37 4.68 20.78
N ALA A 236 -0.91 3.49 21.06
CA ALA A 236 -2.30 3.34 21.49
C ALA A 236 -2.58 4.08 22.81
N ALA A 237 -1.68 3.97 23.78
CA ALA A 237 -1.79 4.70 25.04
C ALA A 237 -1.77 6.22 24.84
N ALA A 238 -0.90 6.72 23.97
CA ALA A 238 -0.85 8.14 23.62
C ALA A 238 -2.16 8.64 22.99
N LEU A 239 -2.78 7.87 22.10
CA LEU A 239 -4.08 8.20 21.52
C LEU A 239 -5.19 8.25 22.58
N LYS A 240 -5.22 7.28 23.50
CA LYS A 240 -6.18 7.30 24.62
C LYS A 240 -5.96 8.44 25.60
N GLN A 241 -4.71 8.89 25.77
CA GLN A 241 -4.39 10.09 26.57
C GLN A 241 -4.89 11.38 25.91
N MET A 242 -4.86 11.46 24.58
CA MET A 242 -5.41 12.63 23.85
C MET A 242 -6.93 12.73 24.04
N ASN A 243 -7.61 11.60 24.00
CA ASN A 243 -9.06 11.51 24.19
C ASN A 243 -9.42 10.08 24.64
N PRO A 244 -9.90 9.88 25.87
CA PRO A 244 -10.30 8.56 26.36
C PRO A 244 -11.38 7.87 25.51
N ASN A 245 -12.24 8.66 24.84
CA ASN A 245 -13.32 8.20 23.98
C ASN A 245 -12.93 8.17 22.50
N ILE A 246 -11.64 8.30 22.18
CA ILE A 246 -11.15 8.29 20.80
C ILE A 246 -11.56 7.01 20.07
N GLN A 247 -12.10 7.15 18.89
CA GLN A 247 -12.40 6.06 17.98
C GLN A 247 -11.21 5.86 17.04
N VAL A 248 -10.71 4.63 16.96
CA VAL A 248 -9.52 4.34 16.17
C VAL A 248 -9.77 3.14 15.27
N VAL A 249 -9.38 3.28 14.01
CA VAL A 249 -9.25 2.16 13.08
C VAL A 249 -7.78 1.96 12.79
N VAL A 250 -7.28 0.78 13.11
CA VAL A 250 -5.90 0.38 12.77
C VAL A 250 -5.92 -0.54 11.57
N ALA A 251 -4.84 -0.56 10.78
CA ALA A 251 -4.62 -1.62 9.81
C ALA A 251 -3.37 -2.43 10.21
N ASN A 252 -3.42 -3.75 9.98
CA ASN A 252 -2.26 -4.60 10.14
C ASN A 252 -1.33 -4.49 8.93
N ILE A 253 -0.19 -5.18 8.98
CA ILE A 253 0.85 -5.12 7.95
C ILE A 253 0.54 -6.16 6.87
N PRO A 254 0.42 -5.77 5.59
CA PRO A 254 0.24 -6.69 4.48
C PRO A 254 1.47 -7.59 4.29
N ASP A 255 1.31 -8.68 3.56
CA ASP A 255 2.47 -9.46 3.11
C ASP A 255 3.30 -8.62 2.13
N VAL A 256 4.38 -8.04 2.63
CA VAL A 256 5.26 -7.19 1.82
C VAL A 256 5.95 -7.96 0.69
N SER A 257 6.10 -9.28 0.80
CA SER A 257 6.65 -10.11 -0.27
C SER A 257 5.66 -10.39 -1.41
N ALA A 258 4.39 -10.01 -1.23
CA ALA A 258 3.32 -10.21 -2.20
C ALA A 258 3.18 -9.06 -3.21
N ILE A 259 3.85 -7.92 -2.99
CA ILE A 259 3.75 -6.74 -3.85
C ILE A 259 4.56 -6.90 -5.15
N PRO A 260 4.24 -6.15 -6.22
CA PRO A 260 4.94 -6.23 -7.50
C PRO A 260 6.46 -6.10 -7.42
N PHE A 261 6.96 -5.34 -6.45
CA PHE A 261 8.39 -5.17 -6.24
C PHE A 261 9.17 -6.50 -6.10
N PHE A 262 8.53 -7.56 -5.56
CA PHE A 262 9.13 -8.88 -5.38
C PHE A 262 8.59 -9.93 -6.34
N THR A 263 7.49 -9.67 -7.03
CA THR A 263 6.79 -10.70 -7.82
C THR A 263 6.92 -10.50 -9.33
N THR A 264 7.47 -9.36 -9.77
CA THR A 264 7.55 -9.01 -11.19
C THR A 264 8.71 -9.70 -11.90
N VAL A 265 9.87 -9.81 -11.27
CA VAL A 265 11.04 -10.47 -11.86
C VAL A 265 11.02 -11.95 -11.51
N PRO A 266 10.84 -12.86 -12.48
CA PRO A 266 10.88 -14.29 -12.19
C PRO A 266 12.29 -14.70 -11.76
N PRO A 267 12.44 -15.77 -10.94
CA PRO A 267 13.76 -16.22 -10.48
C PRO A 267 14.59 -16.91 -11.56
N TYR A 268 14.08 -17.03 -12.77
CA TYR A 268 14.71 -17.75 -13.89
C TYR A 268 14.83 -16.88 -15.14
N ILE A 269 15.77 -17.23 -16.01
CA ILE A 269 16.05 -16.53 -17.26
C ILE A 269 14.94 -16.82 -18.26
N LEU A 270 14.39 -15.77 -18.88
CA LEU A 270 13.41 -15.90 -19.95
C LEU A 270 14.08 -15.72 -21.31
N ASN A 271 13.64 -16.52 -22.29
CA ASN A 271 13.96 -16.31 -23.69
C ASN A 271 13.26 -15.01 -24.16
N PRO A 272 13.99 -14.00 -24.67
CA PRO A 272 13.42 -12.71 -25.03
C PRO A 272 12.45 -12.76 -26.22
N GLN A 273 12.50 -13.80 -27.07
CA GLN A 273 11.59 -13.95 -28.22
C GLN A 273 10.30 -14.67 -27.85
N THR A 274 10.38 -15.69 -26.99
CA THR A 274 9.24 -16.55 -26.65
C THR A 274 8.64 -16.23 -25.30
N ASN A 275 9.40 -15.54 -24.45
CA ASN A 275 9.02 -15.23 -23.08
C ASN A 275 8.80 -16.45 -22.17
N GLN A 276 9.37 -17.59 -22.59
CA GLN A 276 9.37 -18.82 -21.83
C GLN A 276 10.69 -18.99 -21.08
N PRO A 277 10.70 -19.71 -19.95
CA PRO A 277 11.95 -20.04 -19.27
C PRO A 277 12.93 -20.74 -20.21
N ILE A 278 14.19 -20.35 -20.15
CA ILE A 278 15.27 -21.12 -20.77
C ILE A 278 15.46 -22.39 -19.93
N ILE A 279 15.43 -23.54 -20.58
CA ILE A 279 15.58 -24.82 -19.91
C ILE A 279 17.05 -25.25 -19.97
N GLY A 280 17.60 -25.58 -18.81
CA GLY A 280 18.96 -26.10 -18.66
C GLY A 280 19.10 -27.56 -19.11
N ASN A 281 20.32 -28.07 -19.08
CA ASN A 281 20.62 -29.47 -19.45
C ASN A 281 20.00 -30.50 -18.49
N ASP A 282 19.59 -30.07 -17.31
CA ASP A 282 18.87 -30.88 -16.31
C ASP A 282 17.36 -30.94 -16.51
N GLY A 283 16.85 -30.26 -17.55
CA GLY A 283 15.43 -30.20 -17.87
C GLY A 283 14.64 -29.18 -17.01
N LYS A 284 15.30 -28.37 -16.19
CA LYS A 284 14.67 -27.37 -15.33
C LYS A 284 14.86 -25.93 -15.86
N PRO A 285 14.00 -24.97 -15.47
CA PRO A 285 14.25 -23.56 -15.72
C PRO A 285 15.62 -23.12 -15.21
N MET A 286 16.38 -22.45 -16.08
CA MET A 286 17.69 -21.90 -15.71
C MET A 286 17.50 -20.64 -14.86
N HIS A 287 17.95 -20.68 -13.62
CA HIS A 287 17.92 -19.51 -12.74
C HIS A 287 18.95 -18.46 -13.16
N TRP A 288 18.68 -17.22 -12.77
CA TRP A 288 19.72 -16.20 -12.80
C TRP A 288 20.90 -16.65 -11.93
N LEU A 289 22.14 -16.37 -12.37
CA LEU A 289 23.31 -16.63 -11.52
C LEU A 289 23.17 -15.86 -10.20
N GLY A 290 23.32 -16.55 -9.08
CA GLY A 290 23.13 -16.00 -7.72
C GLY A 290 21.68 -16.10 -7.21
N VAL A 291 20.80 -16.83 -7.91
CA VAL A 291 19.41 -17.04 -7.50
C VAL A 291 19.12 -18.53 -7.43
N ASN A 292 18.45 -18.99 -6.39
CA ASN A 292 18.09 -20.37 -6.15
C ASN A 292 16.55 -20.58 -6.22
N ASP A 293 16.14 -21.85 -6.14
CA ASP A 293 14.73 -22.21 -6.06
C ASP A 293 14.05 -21.54 -4.84
N GLY A 294 12.95 -20.85 -5.09
CA GLY A 294 12.16 -20.18 -4.06
C GLY A 294 12.62 -18.78 -3.69
N ASP A 295 13.78 -18.32 -4.21
CA ASP A 295 14.23 -16.94 -4.01
C ASP A 295 13.32 -15.94 -4.76
N LEU A 296 13.18 -14.74 -4.21
CA LEU A 296 12.50 -13.62 -4.85
C LEU A 296 13.54 -12.64 -5.39
N VAL A 297 13.33 -12.23 -6.64
CA VAL A 297 14.21 -11.24 -7.30
C VAL A 297 13.49 -9.91 -7.31
N THR A 298 14.10 -8.89 -6.71
CA THR A 298 13.48 -7.57 -6.61
C THR A 298 13.49 -6.83 -7.95
N LEU A 299 12.59 -5.86 -8.12
CA LEU A 299 12.59 -4.97 -9.28
C LEU A 299 13.95 -4.29 -9.52
N ARG A 300 14.75 -4.10 -8.46
CA ARG A 300 16.11 -3.54 -8.54
C ARG A 300 17.06 -4.37 -9.42
N ALA A 301 16.84 -5.66 -9.51
CA ALA A 301 17.68 -6.54 -10.33
C ALA A 301 17.61 -6.19 -11.82
N LEU A 302 16.54 -5.58 -12.30
CA LEU A 302 16.34 -5.33 -13.73
C LEU A 302 17.45 -4.47 -14.35
N SER A 303 17.97 -3.49 -13.63
CA SER A 303 19.09 -2.65 -14.12
C SER A 303 20.37 -3.46 -14.25
N LEU A 304 20.62 -4.34 -13.29
CA LEU A 304 21.78 -5.25 -13.29
C LEU A 304 21.64 -6.30 -14.39
N ILE A 305 20.47 -6.90 -14.56
CA ILE A 305 20.18 -7.85 -15.63
C ILE A 305 20.42 -7.21 -17.01
N LYS A 306 19.94 -5.98 -17.22
CA LYS A 306 20.26 -5.22 -18.44
C LYS A 306 21.75 -4.99 -18.68
N SER A 307 22.54 -4.94 -17.61
CA SER A 307 23.99 -4.83 -17.67
C SER A 307 24.70 -6.19 -17.74
N GLY A 308 23.94 -7.28 -17.94
CA GLY A 308 24.44 -8.64 -18.12
C GLY A 308 24.67 -9.44 -16.84
N TYR A 309 24.36 -8.88 -15.65
CA TYR A 309 24.41 -9.63 -14.39
C TYR A 309 23.34 -10.72 -14.36
N GLY A 310 23.62 -11.80 -13.66
CA GLY A 310 22.71 -12.96 -13.56
C GLY A 310 22.68 -13.83 -14.82
N ILE A 311 23.28 -13.39 -15.93
CA ILE A 311 23.24 -14.05 -17.22
C ILE A 311 24.58 -14.73 -17.50
N PRO A 312 24.62 -16.06 -17.76
CA PRO A 312 25.83 -16.75 -18.21
C PRO A 312 26.40 -16.16 -19.50
N GLN A 313 27.72 -16.20 -19.64
CA GLN A 313 28.41 -15.66 -20.82
C GLN A 313 27.94 -16.33 -22.14
N ILE A 314 27.61 -17.63 -22.10
CA ILE A 314 27.10 -18.37 -23.25
C ILE A 314 25.74 -17.81 -23.75
N LEU A 315 25.00 -17.13 -22.89
CA LEU A 315 23.74 -16.45 -23.22
C LEU A 315 23.93 -14.95 -23.48
N GLY A 316 25.19 -14.48 -23.60
CA GLY A 316 25.50 -13.08 -23.87
C GLY A 316 25.63 -12.18 -22.63
N GLY A 317 25.63 -12.76 -21.44
CA GLY A 317 25.81 -12.04 -20.17
C GLY A 317 27.28 -11.83 -19.82
N ASN A 318 27.51 -11.20 -18.65
CA ASN A 318 28.83 -10.93 -18.11
C ASN A 318 29.35 -12.01 -17.13
N ASN A 319 28.59 -13.08 -16.92
CA ASN A 319 28.87 -14.19 -15.99
C ASN A 319 29.03 -13.79 -14.52
N LYS A 320 28.54 -12.61 -14.13
CA LYS A 320 28.50 -12.15 -12.73
C LYS A 320 27.15 -12.49 -12.13
N PRO A 321 27.10 -13.04 -10.91
CA PRO A 321 25.84 -13.31 -10.23
C PRO A 321 25.09 -12.01 -9.89
N LEU A 322 23.79 -12.10 -9.74
CA LEU A 322 23.01 -11.04 -9.08
C LEU A 322 23.49 -10.94 -7.64
N PRO A 323 23.76 -9.74 -7.13
CA PRO A 323 24.17 -9.56 -5.75
C PRO A 323 23.00 -9.82 -4.78
N ASP A 324 23.31 -10.29 -3.57
CA ASP A 324 22.31 -10.59 -2.54
C ASP A 324 21.38 -9.40 -2.27
N SER A 325 21.88 -8.17 -2.38
CA SER A 325 21.07 -6.94 -2.16
C SER A 325 19.85 -6.78 -3.08
N VAL A 326 19.72 -7.60 -4.12
CA VAL A 326 18.55 -7.62 -5.02
C VAL A 326 17.86 -8.97 -5.06
N VAL A 327 18.27 -9.91 -4.21
CA VAL A 327 17.70 -11.25 -4.08
C VAL A 327 17.27 -11.45 -2.64
N LEU A 328 16.03 -11.78 -2.40
CA LEU A 328 15.51 -12.14 -1.08
C LEU A 328 15.41 -13.66 -0.99
N ASP A 329 16.34 -14.29 -0.30
CA ASP A 329 16.42 -15.73 -0.20
C ASP A 329 15.30 -16.33 0.68
N VAL A 330 15.14 -17.66 0.65
CA VAL A 330 14.08 -18.36 1.39
C VAL A 330 14.17 -18.17 2.92
N ASN A 331 15.37 -18.00 3.48
CA ASN A 331 15.57 -17.80 4.92
C ASN A 331 15.22 -16.35 5.29
N GLU A 332 15.58 -15.41 4.45
CA GLU A 332 15.24 -14.01 4.59
C GLU A 332 13.73 -13.79 4.45
N GLN A 333 13.08 -14.49 3.50
CA GLN A 333 11.63 -14.53 3.39
C GLN A 333 10.98 -15.12 4.67
N ALA A 334 11.58 -16.15 5.26
CA ALA A 334 11.10 -16.70 6.53
C ALA A 334 11.21 -15.67 7.67
N THR A 335 12.31 -14.91 7.71
CA THR A 335 12.51 -13.81 8.65
C THR A 335 11.44 -12.72 8.47
N VAL A 336 11.16 -12.33 7.23
CA VAL A 336 10.09 -11.36 6.90
C VAL A 336 8.72 -11.85 7.37
N ARG A 337 8.35 -13.09 7.02
CA ARG A 337 7.07 -13.68 7.44
C ARG A 337 6.95 -13.78 8.96
N GLY A 338 8.02 -14.17 9.64
CA GLY A 338 8.07 -14.23 11.11
C GLY A 338 7.83 -12.87 11.75
N ALA A 339 8.48 -11.82 11.24
CA ALA A 339 8.30 -10.46 11.71
C ALA A 339 6.85 -9.97 11.49
N ILE A 340 6.30 -10.13 10.28
CA ILE A 340 4.93 -9.72 9.95
C ILE A 340 3.92 -10.43 10.86
N THR A 341 4.07 -11.75 11.06
CA THR A 341 3.19 -12.53 11.94
C THR A 341 3.21 -11.97 13.37
N ALA A 342 4.39 -11.70 13.91
CA ALA A 342 4.53 -11.16 15.26
C ALA A 342 3.96 -9.72 15.37
N TYR A 343 4.20 -8.86 14.37
CA TYR A 343 3.67 -7.50 14.35
C TYR A 343 2.15 -7.50 14.26
N ASN A 344 1.58 -8.31 13.36
CA ASN A 344 0.13 -8.40 13.20
C ASN A 344 -0.56 -8.95 14.45
N SER A 345 0.06 -9.90 15.17
CA SER A 345 -0.41 -10.35 16.46
C SER A 345 -0.39 -9.24 17.52
N ALA A 346 0.67 -8.43 17.54
CA ALA A 346 0.76 -7.29 18.45
C ALA A 346 -0.31 -6.21 18.12
N ILE A 347 -0.49 -5.88 16.83
CA ILE A 347 -1.51 -4.93 16.37
C ILE A 347 -2.90 -5.41 16.78
N ALA A 348 -3.24 -6.67 16.51
CA ALA A 348 -4.53 -7.24 16.84
C ALA A 348 -4.79 -7.24 18.37
N SER A 349 -3.78 -7.61 19.17
CA SER A 349 -3.85 -7.57 20.63
C SER A 349 -4.11 -6.15 21.16
N VAL A 350 -3.33 -5.18 20.69
CA VAL A 350 -3.48 -3.76 21.07
C VAL A 350 -4.84 -3.22 20.63
N ALA A 351 -5.29 -3.54 19.41
CA ALA A 351 -6.59 -3.13 18.91
C ALA A 351 -7.73 -3.67 19.80
N SER A 352 -7.69 -4.96 20.12
CA SER A 352 -8.69 -5.61 20.98
C SER A 352 -8.73 -4.99 22.37
N GLN A 353 -7.57 -4.82 23.02
CA GLN A 353 -7.46 -4.25 24.37
C GLN A 353 -7.96 -2.82 24.49
N ASN A 354 -7.85 -2.03 23.41
CA ASN A 354 -8.25 -0.63 23.38
C ASN A 354 -9.62 -0.37 22.72
N GLY A 355 -10.32 -1.43 22.27
CA GLY A 355 -11.58 -1.32 21.56
C GLY A 355 -11.48 -0.70 20.15
N PHE A 356 -10.28 -0.70 19.56
CA PHE A 356 -10.05 -0.20 18.21
C PHE A 356 -10.62 -1.17 17.17
N ALA A 357 -10.98 -0.66 16.01
CA ALA A 357 -11.35 -1.47 14.87
C ALA A 357 -10.09 -1.87 14.08
N LEU A 358 -10.12 -3.03 13.44
CA LEU A 358 -8.96 -3.58 12.71
C LEU A 358 -9.32 -3.86 11.25
N VAL A 359 -8.56 -3.29 10.33
CA VAL A 359 -8.55 -3.65 8.90
C VAL A 359 -7.48 -4.71 8.69
N ASP A 360 -7.86 -5.87 8.18
CA ASP A 360 -6.94 -6.98 7.90
C ASP A 360 -6.28 -6.82 6.51
N ALA A 361 -5.35 -5.86 6.43
CA ALA A 361 -4.62 -5.58 5.20
C ALA A 361 -3.77 -6.78 4.73
N TYR A 362 -3.37 -7.68 5.65
CA TYR A 362 -2.64 -8.89 5.33
C TYR A 362 -3.49 -9.85 4.47
N SER A 363 -4.70 -10.14 4.92
CA SER A 363 -5.62 -11.01 4.17
C SER A 363 -6.07 -10.37 2.86
N ILE A 364 -6.36 -9.06 2.86
CA ILE A 364 -6.73 -8.31 1.66
C ILE A 364 -5.64 -8.39 0.59
N MET A 365 -4.37 -8.22 0.97
CA MET A 365 -3.26 -8.29 0.02
C MET A 365 -3.06 -9.70 -0.55
N ASN A 366 -3.18 -10.72 0.29
CA ASN A 366 -3.07 -12.11 -0.14
C ASN A 366 -4.22 -12.50 -1.10
N GLU A 367 -5.45 -12.05 -0.83
CA GLU A 367 -6.59 -12.27 -1.71
C GLU A 367 -6.40 -11.55 -3.05
N LEU A 368 -5.96 -10.30 -3.04
CA LEU A 368 -5.65 -9.54 -4.25
C LEU A 368 -4.59 -10.25 -5.12
N LYS A 369 -3.55 -10.81 -4.47
CA LYS A 369 -2.50 -11.56 -5.17
C LYS A 369 -3.00 -12.87 -5.76
N ALA A 370 -3.80 -13.62 -5.00
CA ALA A 370 -4.24 -14.96 -5.39
C ALA A 370 -5.37 -14.95 -6.43
N HIS A 371 -6.32 -14.05 -6.28
CA HIS A 371 -7.59 -14.08 -7.03
C HIS A 371 -7.91 -12.77 -7.75
N GLY A 372 -7.23 -11.68 -7.40
CA GLY A 372 -7.63 -10.36 -7.84
C GLY A 372 -8.93 -9.89 -7.17
N MET A 373 -9.41 -8.74 -7.57
CA MET A 373 -10.68 -8.15 -7.10
C MET A 373 -11.48 -7.65 -8.30
N LEU A 374 -12.72 -8.13 -8.42
CA LEU A 374 -13.64 -7.63 -9.44
C LEU A 374 -14.48 -6.47 -8.87
N ILE A 375 -14.30 -5.26 -9.38
CA ILE A 375 -15.00 -4.06 -8.92
C ILE A 375 -15.63 -3.37 -10.15
N ALA A 376 -16.94 -3.22 -10.15
CA ALA A 376 -17.70 -2.60 -11.22
C ALA A 376 -17.34 -3.18 -12.62
N GLY A 377 -17.12 -4.49 -12.71
CA GLY A 377 -16.76 -5.19 -13.96
C GLY A 377 -15.28 -5.07 -14.37
N GLN A 378 -14.46 -4.35 -13.60
CA GLN A 378 -13.03 -4.25 -13.80
C GLN A 378 -12.28 -5.14 -12.80
N GLU A 379 -11.38 -5.97 -13.32
CA GLU A 379 -10.48 -6.77 -12.49
C GLU A 379 -9.27 -5.95 -12.05
N PHE A 380 -8.99 -5.97 -10.75
CA PHE A 380 -7.78 -5.43 -10.13
C PHE A 380 -6.93 -6.58 -9.61
N THR A 381 -5.63 -6.54 -9.88
CA THR A 381 -4.69 -7.57 -9.44
C THR A 381 -3.42 -6.95 -8.84
N ALA A 382 -2.57 -7.80 -8.26
CA ALA A 382 -1.24 -7.39 -7.81
C ALA A 382 -0.19 -7.37 -8.94
N GLU A 383 -0.57 -7.51 -10.21
CA GLU A 383 0.35 -7.43 -11.34
C GLU A 383 0.91 -6.02 -11.50
N PHE A 384 2.21 -5.94 -11.77
CA PHE A 384 2.87 -4.65 -11.99
C PHE A 384 2.35 -3.98 -13.27
N ILE A 385 2.04 -2.68 -13.21
CA ILE A 385 1.53 -1.83 -14.30
C ILE A 385 0.13 -2.23 -14.77
N THR A 386 -0.14 -3.50 -15.02
CA THR A 386 -1.38 -3.97 -15.65
C THR A 386 -2.50 -4.29 -14.68
N GLY A 387 -2.15 -4.58 -13.42
CA GLY A 387 -3.12 -4.98 -12.39
C GLY A 387 -3.99 -3.85 -11.85
N GLY A 388 -3.61 -2.59 -12.08
CA GLY A 388 -4.40 -1.40 -11.73
C GLY A 388 -4.39 -1.04 -10.23
N PHE A 389 -4.05 -1.96 -9.33
CA PHE A 389 -4.00 -1.69 -7.91
C PHE A 389 -2.74 -0.92 -7.50
N PHE A 390 -1.57 -1.33 -8.01
CA PHE A 390 -0.28 -0.71 -7.68
C PHE A 390 0.08 0.42 -8.65
N SER A 391 0.79 1.41 -8.13
CA SER A 391 1.40 2.48 -8.90
C SER A 391 2.73 2.05 -9.53
N TYR A 392 3.35 2.93 -10.31
CA TYR A 392 4.56 2.62 -11.09
C TYR A 392 5.82 2.36 -10.27
N ASP A 393 5.78 2.52 -8.94
CA ASP A 393 6.89 2.12 -8.07
C ASP A 393 6.82 0.63 -7.63
N GLY A 394 5.70 -0.03 -7.90
CA GLY A 394 5.51 -1.45 -7.57
C GLY A 394 5.33 -1.75 -6.08
N VAL A 395 5.21 -0.72 -5.25
CA VAL A 395 5.09 -0.80 -3.78
C VAL A 395 3.79 -0.15 -3.30
N HIS A 396 3.52 1.07 -3.73
CA HIS A 396 2.37 1.85 -3.27
C HIS A 396 1.15 1.66 -4.16
N PRO A 397 -0.05 1.73 -3.59
CA PRO A 397 -1.28 1.72 -4.39
C PRO A 397 -1.31 2.87 -5.40
N SER A 398 -1.98 2.67 -6.53
CA SER A 398 -2.43 3.74 -7.42
C SER A 398 -3.56 4.53 -6.74
N SER A 399 -4.02 5.62 -7.35
CA SER A 399 -5.19 6.34 -6.82
C SER A 399 -6.43 5.44 -6.72
N ARG A 400 -6.65 4.52 -7.66
CA ARG A 400 -7.71 3.50 -7.58
C ARG A 400 -7.42 2.46 -6.50
N GLY A 401 -6.17 2.04 -6.35
CA GLY A 401 -5.75 1.18 -5.25
C GLY A 401 -6.03 1.83 -3.89
N TYR A 402 -5.76 3.10 -3.72
CA TYR A 402 -6.13 3.85 -2.50
C TYR A 402 -7.64 3.97 -2.30
N ALA A 403 -8.44 4.05 -3.37
CA ALA A 403 -9.89 4.00 -3.26
C ALA A 403 -10.39 2.62 -2.78
N ILE A 404 -9.77 1.54 -3.25
CA ILE A 404 -10.05 0.18 -2.74
C ILE A 404 -9.68 0.08 -1.26
N VAL A 405 -8.50 0.55 -0.87
CA VAL A 405 -8.07 0.61 0.54
C VAL A 405 -9.06 1.43 1.38
N ALA A 406 -9.48 2.62 0.91
CA ALA A 406 -10.48 3.43 1.59
C ALA A 406 -11.79 2.66 1.83
N ASN A 407 -12.24 1.88 0.86
CA ASN A 407 -13.44 1.07 0.96
C ASN A 407 -13.31 -0.05 2.01
N GLU A 408 -12.14 -0.66 2.14
CA GLU A 408 -11.90 -1.65 3.21
C GLU A 408 -11.92 -1.00 4.61
N PHE A 409 -11.38 0.22 4.76
CA PHE A 409 -11.54 0.99 5.99
C PHE A 409 -13.01 1.35 6.24
N LEU A 410 -13.72 1.86 5.24
CA LEU A 410 -15.14 2.22 5.36
C LEU A 410 -16.02 1.01 5.73
N LYS A 411 -15.74 -0.17 5.18
CA LYS A 411 -16.41 -1.41 5.54
C LYS A 411 -16.29 -1.71 7.03
N VAL A 412 -15.10 -1.63 7.58
CA VAL A 412 -14.83 -1.85 9.00
C VAL A 412 -15.48 -0.75 9.86
N ILE A 413 -15.44 0.51 9.42
CA ILE A 413 -16.06 1.65 10.09
C ILE A 413 -17.59 1.46 10.14
N ASN A 414 -18.21 1.15 9.01
CA ASN A 414 -19.65 0.93 8.91
C ASN A 414 -20.10 -0.21 9.86
N GLN A 415 -19.34 -1.29 9.89
CA GLN A 415 -19.64 -2.43 10.75
C GLN A 415 -19.46 -2.09 12.24
N LYS A 416 -18.35 -1.45 12.62
CA LYS A 416 -18.01 -1.19 14.02
C LYS A 416 -18.91 -0.17 14.69
N TRP A 417 -19.31 0.88 13.96
CA TRP A 417 -20.08 2.01 14.50
C TRP A 417 -21.49 2.11 13.95
N ASN A 418 -22.03 1.02 13.39
CA ASN A 418 -23.37 0.97 12.80
C ASN A 418 -23.64 2.17 11.87
N ALA A 419 -22.63 2.50 11.06
CA ALA A 419 -22.67 3.57 10.09
C ALA A 419 -23.17 3.05 8.73
N ASN A 420 -23.54 3.96 7.85
CA ASN A 420 -23.87 3.73 6.46
C ASN A 420 -23.16 4.78 5.60
N ILE A 421 -21.84 4.89 5.76
CA ILE A 421 -21.00 5.79 4.97
C ILE A 421 -20.87 5.18 3.57
N PRO A 422 -21.18 5.94 2.50
CA PRO A 422 -21.07 5.44 1.14
C PRO A 422 -19.64 4.99 0.82
N TYR A 423 -19.51 3.92 0.05
CA TYR A 423 -18.22 3.53 -0.50
C TYR A 423 -17.78 4.50 -1.60
N VAL A 424 -16.48 4.59 -1.79
CA VAL A 424 -15.88 5.32 -2.91
C VAL A 424 -16.18 4.57 -4.21
N ASP A 425 -16.70 5.26 -5.20
CA ASP A 425 -16.75 4.72 -6.56
C ASP A 425 -15.33 4.68 -7.14
N VAL A 426 -14.73 3.50 -7.11
CA VAL A 426 -13.36 3.25 -7.56
C VAL A 426 -13.16 3.66 -9.03
N MET A 427 -14.19 3.47 -9.86
CA MET A 427 -14.06 3.77 -11.29
C MET A 427 -14.14 5.27 -11.59
N SER A 428 -14.71 6.08 -10.69
CA SER A 428 -14.69 7.55 -10.80
C SER A 428 -13.34 8.16 -10.42
N VAL A 429 -12.46 7.39 -9.74
CA VAL A 429 -11.11 7.83 -9.37
C VAL A 429 -10.17 7.68 -10.55
N PRO A 430 -9.32 8.68 -10.86
CA PRO A 430 -8.31 8.57 -11.91
C PRO A 430 -7.42 7.34 -11.65
N GLY A 431 -7.25 6.53 -12.66
CA GLY A 431 -6.38 5.34 -12.58
C GLY A 431 -5.19 5.49 -13.50
N GLU A 432 -4.15 4.72 -13.20
CA GLU A 432 -3.11 4.45 -14.18
C GLU A 432 -3.76 3.75 -15.38
N PRO A 433 -3.26 3.96 -16.62
CA PRO A 433 -3.83 3.30 -17.79
C PRO A 433 -3.87 1.79 -17.55
N LEU A 434 -5.06 1.22 -17.44
CA LEU A 434 -5.24 -0.23 -17.43
C LEU A 434 -4.85 -0.72 -18.82
N GLY A 435 -3.73 -1.42 -18.93
CA GLY A 435 -3.33 -2.02 -20.19
C GLY A 435 -4.44 -2.94 -20.66
N LYS A 436 -4.94 -2.74 -21.89
CA LYS A 436 -5.71 -3.81 -22.55
C LYS A 436 -4.77 -4.99 -22.66
N ARG A 437 -5.10 -6.12 -22.00
CA ARG A 437 -4.33 -7.37 -22.18
C ARG A 437 -4.08 -7.64 -23.66
N PRO A 438 -2.93 -8.23 -24.04
CA PRO A 438 -2.01 -8.94 -23.16
C PRO A 438 -0.62 -8.32 -23.16
N PHE A 439 -0.04 -8.05 -22.02
CA PHE A 439 1.38 -8.29 -21.93
C PHE A 439 1.54 -9.78 -22.10
N THR A 440 2.03 -10.21 -23.26
CA THR A 440 2.56 -11.54 -23.43
C THR A 440 3.52 -11.79 -22.29
N LYS A 441 3.32 -12.91 -21.57
CA LYS A 441 4.12 -13.35 -20.43
C LYS A 441 5.60 -13.05 -20.64
N GLY A 442 6.14 -12.00 -20.08
CA GLY A 442 7.54 -11.57 -20.16
C GLY A 442 7.84 -10.43 -19.22
N LEU A 443 9.13 -10.34 -18.90
CA LEU A 443 9.58 -9.18 -18.15
C LEU A 443 9.11 -7.92 -18.88
N PRO A 444 8.29 -7.06 -18.29
CA PRO A 444 8.03 -5.78 -18.89
C PRO A 444 9.38 -5.10 -19.08
N ASN A 445 9.60 -4.43 -20.20
CA ASN A 445 10.79 -3.61 -20.40
C ASN A 445 10.68 -2.39 -19.47
N ILE A 446 10.88 -2.66 -18.17
CA ILE A 446 10.73 -1.66 -17.11
C ILE A 446 11.93 -0.74 -17.20
N PRO A 447 11.74 0.57 -17.36
CA PRO A 447 12.84 1.50 -17.41
C PRO A 447 13.65 1.47 -16.11
N LYS A 448 14.99 1.60 -16.24
CA LYS A 448 15.93 1.61 -15.12
C LYS A 448 15.51 2.60 -14.03
N GLU A 449 14.95 3.68 -14.45
CA GLU A 449 14.50 4.79 -13.62
C GLU A 449 13.39 4.39 -12.62
N ILE A 450 12.43 3.58 -13.04
CA ILE A 450 11.38 3.07 -12.12
C ILE A 450 12.00 2.24 -11.00
N ILE A 451 13.09 1.54 -11.34
CA ILE A 451 13.74 0.58 -10.46
C ILE A 451 14.61 1.29 -9.41
N ASP A 452 15.45 2.21 -9.86
CA ASP A 452 16.48 2.82 -9.00
C ASP A 452 15.85 3.60 -7.83
N ARG A 453 14.62 4.11 -8.00
CA ARG A 453 13.98 4.99 -7.02
C ARG A 453 12.98 4.35 -6.09
N THR A 454 12.37 3.26 -6.48
CA THR A 454 11.62 2.45 -5.52
C THR A 454 12.52 2.07 -4.34
N VAL A 455 13.81 2.01 -4.58
CA VAL A 455 14.86 1.67 -3.62
C VAL A 455 15.18 2.80 -2.65
N GLU A 456 15.32 4.03 -3.14
CA GLU A 456 15.62 5.18 -2.27
C GLU A 456 14.52 5.39 -1.23
N LEU A 457 13.28 5.00 -1.57
CA LEU A 457 12.14 5.08 -0.66
C LEU A 457 12.16 4.00 0.43
N LEU A 458 12.74 2.85 0.12
CA LEU A 458 12.76 1.68 1.00
C LEU A 458 14.03 1.61 1.85
N LEU A 459 15.02 2.44 1.54
CA LEU A 459 16.22 2.59 2.37
C LEU A 459 15.98 3.68 3.42
N PRO A 460 16.16 3.36 4.71
CA PRO A 460 16.07 4.34 5.79
C PRO A 460 17.21 5.37 5.72
#